data_3485a02771805999c98c2a49f44a41ff
#
_entry.id   3485a02771805999c98c2a49f44a41ff
#
_cell.length_a   1.000
_cell.length_b   1.000
_cell.length_c   1.000
_cell.angle_alpha   90.00
_cell.angle_beta   90.00
_cell.angle_gamma   90.00
#
_symmetry.space_group_name_H-M   'P 1'
#
loop_
_entity.id
_entity.type
_entity.pdbx_description
1 polymer ?
#
loop_
_entity_poly.entity_id
_entity_poly.type
_entity_poly.pdbx_seq_one_letter_code
_entity_poly.pdbx_strand_id
1 'polypeptide(L)'
;MTTPRSLADDLRARDDAALQALVRRRPDLALPTPGDLGQLAGRSVTSASTARALDHLTRFGLQVLEAAVVCEEPFTLPQVRALFPDTAQADVDAQFDDLVLLALVWGEPDAWRPTIAARETVGRFPAGLGPTLAVVGGGTPADLVAALDEAPAEVREVVEALTWNNPTGRVRNADRVVTPETAKTPIEWLLAREVLRPLDKGTVVLPREVALHLRGGRLHRTVTTEPPAPDLHHHDPVVVDRLATGTADEVVRHVGTLLERWGVAPPAVLRSGGLGVRELRSAATLLDVDEPIAALVIELTKA
;
A
#
# COMPACT_ATOMS: atom_id res chain seq x y z
N MET A 1 25.90 9.33 18.57
CA MET A 1 24.85 8.29 18.50
C MET A 1 25.27 7.32 17.41
N THR A 2 25.15 6.02 17.62
CA THR A 2 25.50 5.00 16.60
C THR A 2 24.30 4.83 15.67
N THR A 3 24.53 4.94 14.36
CA THR A 3 23.49 4.72 13.32
C THR A 3 22.79 3.38 13.52
N PRO A 4 21.44 3.34 13.57
CA PRO A 4 20.67 2.10 13.73
C PRO A 4 21.02 1.12 12.60
N ARG A 5 21.32 -0.13 12.96
CA ARG A 5 21.61 -1.21 11.99
C ARG A 5 20.38 -2.05 11.68
N SER A 6 19.34 -1.90 12.45
CA SER A 6 18.07 -2.62 12.32
C SER A 6 16.90 -1.80 12.84
N LEU A 7 15.68 -2.17 12.45
CA LEU A 7 14.47 -1.56 13.02
C LEU A 7 14.41 -1.73 14.54
N ALA A 8 14.91 -2.83 15.09
CA ALA A 8 14.98 -3.02 16.54
C ALA A 8 15.91 -2.01 17.23
N ASP A 9 17.01 -1.61 16.58
CA ASP A 9 17.90 -0.59 17.11
C ASP A 9 17.26 0.81 17.00
N ASP A 10 16.54 1.08 15.90
CA ASP A 10 15.76 2.29 15.72
C ASP A 10 14.70 2.44 16.84
N LEU A 11 13.93 1.39 17.10
CA LEU A 11 12.92 1.39 18.15
C LEU A 11 13.54 1.56 19.56
N ARG A 12 14.73 1.03 19.82
CA ARG A 12 15.45 1.25 21.07
C ARG A 12 15.96 2.68 21.24
N ALA A 13 16.23 3.37 20.14
CA ALA A 13 16.67 4.76 20.16
C ALA A 13 15.53 5.77 20.32
N ARG A 14 14.26 5.34 20.13
CA ARG A 14 13.07 6.17 20.32
C ARG A 14 12.82 6.41 21.82
N ASP A 15 12.33 7.58 22.16
CA ASP A 15 11.85 7.87 23.50
C ASP A 15 10.50 7.18 23.81
N ASP A 16 10.13 7.21 25.08
CA ASP A 16 8.88 6.59 25.55
C ASP A 16 7.64 7.20 24.88
N ALA A 17 7.65 8.50 24.59
CA ALA A 17 6.53 9.18 23.94
C ALA A 17 6.32 8.69 22.50
N ALA A 18 7.40 8.54 21.75
CA ALA A 18 7.36 7.99 20.39
C ALA A 18 6.94 6.52 20.37
N LEU A 19 7.40 5.70 21.32
CA LEU A 19 6.97 4.30 21.46
C LEU A 19 5.48 4.19 21.85
N GLN A 20 5.00 5.05 22.76
CA GLN A 20 3.58 5.12 23.11
C GLN A 20 2.73 5.55 21.90
N ALA A 21 3.18 6.52 21.13
CA ALA A 21 2.49 6.96 19.92
C ALA A 21 2.41 5.84 18.87
N LEU A 22 3.51 5.10 18.66
CA LEU A 22 3.53 3.91 17.80
C LEU A 22 2.47 2.89 18.24
N VAL A 23 2.45 2.51 19.52
CA VAL A 23 1.53 1.49 20.04
C VAL A 23 0.08 1.96 20.00
N ARG A 24 -0.19 3.25 20.22
CA ARG A 24 -1.54 3.82 20.07
C ARG A 24 -2.04 3.77 18.63
N ARG A 25 -1.17 4.01 17.67
CA ARG A 25 -1.49 3.93 16.22
C ARG A 25 -1.50 2.49 15.70
N ARG A 26 -0.79 1.58 16.36
CA ARG A 26 -0.69 0.15 16.02
C ARG A 26 -0.93 -0.73 17.25
N PRO A 27 -2.18 -0.82 17.74
CA PRO A 27 -2.51 -1.60 18.94
C PRO A 27 -2.26 -3.11 18.77
N ASP A 28 -2.22 -3.60 17.54
CA ASP A 28 -1.83 -4.97 17.21
C ASP A 28 -0.41 -5.34 17.68
N LEU A 29 0.47 -4.37 17.85
CA LEU A 29 1.82 -4.59 18.33
C LEU A 29 1.89 -4.87 19.84
N ALA A 30 0.89 -4.39 20.60
CA ALA A 30 0.83 -4.51 22.06
C ALA A 30 0.18 -5.82 22.53
N LEU A 31 -0.57 -6.52 21.69
CA LEU A 31 -1.35 -7.70 22.05
C LEU A 31 -0.92 -8.96 21.28
N PRO A 32 -0.47 -10.00 21.97
CA PRO A 32 -0.08 -10.07 23.38
C PRO A 32 1.12 -9.17 23.68
N THR A 33 1.31 -8.75 24.93
CA THR A 33 2.41 -7.83 25.29
C THR A 33 3.77 -8.38 24.83
N PRO A 34 4.56 -7.61 24.05
CA PRO A 34 5.89 -8.04 23.63
C PRO A 34 6.85 -8.10 24.83
N GLY A 35 7.71 -9.09 24.87
CA GLY A 35 8.68 -9.24 25.94
C GLY A 35 9.83 -8.23 25.86
N ASP A 36 10.13 -7.73 24.67
CA ASP A 36 11.17 -6.74 24.39
C ASP A 36 10.92 -5.99 23.08
N LEU A 37 11.75 -4.98 22.77
CA LEU A 37 11.67 -4.19 21.54
C LEU A 37 12.08 -4.96 20.29
N GLY A 38 12.83 -6.06 20.42
CA GLY A 38 13.14 -6.97 19.31
C GLY A 38 11.90 -7.72 18.85
N GLN A 39 11.08 -8.21 19.79
CA GLN A 39 9.79 -8.81 19.48
C GLN A 39 8.80 -7.79 18.88
N LEU A 40 8.78 -6.57 19.41
CA LEU A 40 8.00 -5.49 18.86
C LEU A 40 8.36 -5.21 17.40
N ALA A 41 9.67 -5.07 17.11
CA ALA A 41 10.19 -4.90 15.77
C ALA A 41 9.82 -6.08 14.85
N GLY A 42 10.02 -7.32 15.32
CA GLY A 42 9.66 -8.51 14.56
C GLY A 42 8.18 -8.60 14.20
N ARG A 43 7.28 -8.20 15.12
CA ARG A 43 5.83 -8.12 14.85
C ARG A 43 5.49 -7.04 13.84
N SER A 44 6.11 -5.87 13.96
CA SER A 44 5.81 -4.72 13.10
C SER A 44 6.08 -4.96 11.62
N VAL A 45 6.95 -5.91 11.29
CA VAL A 45 7.30 -6.28 9.91
C VAL A 45 6.61 -7.54 9.41
N THR A 46 5.65 -8.10 10.15
CA THR A 46 4.81 -9.17 9.60
C THR A 46 3.82 -8.61 8.57
N SER A 47 3.48 -9.38 7.53
CA SER A 47 2.57 -8.94 6.48
C SER A 47 1.21 -8.48 7.03
N ALA A 48 0.65 -9.22 8.02
CA ALA A 48 -0.64 -8.87 8.62
C ALA A 48 -0.57 -7.54 9.42
N SER A 49 0.50 -7.32 10.19
CA SER A 49 0.67 -6.10 10.97
C SER A 49 1.01 -4.91 10.06
N THR A 50 1.80 -5.13 9.00
CA THR A 50 2.07 -4.11 7.99
C THR A 50 0.79 -3.70 7.26
N ALA A 51 -0.05 -4.64 6.83
CA ALA A 51 -1.34 -4.33 6.21
C ALA A 51 -2.20 -3.44 7.10
N ARG A 52 -2.33 -3.77 8.40
CA ARG A 52 -3.05 -2.91 9.37
C ARG A 52 -2.43 -1.51 9.52
N ALA A 53 -1.10 -1.40 9.47
CA ALA A 53 -0.44 -0.09 9.50
C ALA A 53 -0.77 0.74 8.25
N LEU A 54 -0.87 0.10 7.07
CA LEU A 54 -1.26 0.78 5.82
C LEU A 54 -2.70 1.27 5.84
N ASP A 55 -3.61 0.58 6.53
CA ASP A 55 -5.02 1.01 6.70
C ASP A 55 -5.14 2.36 7.43
N HIS A 56 -4.10 2.78 8.15
CA HIS A 56 -4.04 4.09 8.82
C HIS A 56 -3.52 5.21 7.92
N LEU A 57 -3.00 4.89 6.73
CA LEU A 57 -2.47 5.89 5.81
C LEU A 57 -3.57 6.47 4.92
N THR A 58 -3.46 7.76 4.64
CA THR A 58 -4.22 8.40 3.57
C THR A 58 -3.72 7.92 2.21
N ARG A 59 -4.47 8.19 1.13
CA ARG A 59 -3.99 7.95 -0.23
C ARG A 59 -2.64 8.63 -0.47
N PHE A 60 -2.47 9.86 0.02
CA PHE A 60 -1.21 10.58 -0.10
C PHE A 60 -0.09 9.92 0.74
N GLY A 61 -0.40 9.45 1.96
CA GLY A 61 0.54 8.69 2.76
C GLY A 61 1.04 7.41 2.06
N LEU A 62 0.16 6.70 1.35
CA LEU A 62 0.54 5.55 0.52
C LEU A 62 1.46 5.97 -0.64
N GLN A 63 1.18 7.10 -1.29
CA GLN A 63 2.04 7.64 -2.36
C GLN A 63 3.44 8.03 -1.83
N VAL A 64 3.53 8.60 -0.62
CA VAL A 64 4.82 8.91 0.03
C VAL A 64 5.56 7.62 0.42
N LEU A 65 4.86 6.56 0.82
CA LEU A 65 5.47 5.25 1.06
C LEU A 65 6.04 4.67 -0.25
N GLU A 66 5.30 4.74 -1.37
CA GLU A 66 5.81 4.31 -2.67
C GLU A 66 7.05 5.09 -3.07
N ALA A 67 7.10 6.40 -2.79
CA ALA A 67 8.29 7.23 -3.01
C ALA A 67 9.49 6.74 -2.19
N ALA A 68 9.28 6.44 -0.90
CA ALA A 68 10.32 5.89 -0.04
C ALA A 68 10.84 4.53 -0.56
N VAL A 69 9.97 3.70 -1.15
CA VAL A 69 10.36 2.41 -1.75
C VAL A 69 11.07 2.59 -3.11
N VAL A 70 10.75 3.65 -3.85
CA VAL A 70 11.40 3.98 -5.14
C VAL A 70 12.82 4.49 -4.94
N CYS A 71 13.09 5.24 -3.87
CA CYS A 71 14.42 5.74 -3.57
C CYS A 71 15.43 4.61 -3.32
N GLU A 72 16.67 4.79 -3.76
CA GLU A 72 17.75 3.84 -3.47
C GLU A 72 18.16 3.92 -2.00
N GLU A 73 18.35 2.77 -1.37
CA GLU A 73 18.67 2.67 0.04
C GLU A 73 20.18 2.71 0.32
N PRO A 74 20.58 3.45 1.34
CA PRO A 74 19.77 4.36 2.18
C PRO A 74 19.41 5.64 1.45
N PHE A 75 18.26 6.24 1.76
CA PHE A 75 17.78 7.46 1.13
C PHE A 75 17.60 8.61 2.14
N THR A 76 17.41 9.82 1.62
CA THR A 76 17.17 11.04 2.39
C THR A 76 15.77 11.59 2.11
N LEU A 77 15.19 12.35 3.05
CA LEU A 77 13.90 13.01 2.84
C LEU A 77 13.88 13.96 1.63
N PRO A 78 14.92 14.74 1.31
CA PRO A 78 14.99 15.52 0.07
C PRO A 78 14.80 14.68 -1.22
N GLN A 79 15.27 13.42 -1.26
CA GLN A 79 15.05 12.54 -2.41
C GLN A 79 13.58 12.15 -2.54
N VAL A 80 12.87 11.92 -1.43
CA VAL A 80 11.42 11.68 -1.43
C VAL A 80 10.67 12.93 -1.91
N ARG A 81 11.02 14.12 -1.39
CA ARG A 81 10.41 15.40 -1.81
C ARG A 81 10.59 15.68 -3.30
N ALA A 82 11.73 15.32 -3.88
CA ALA A 82 12.01 15.52 -5.31
C ALA A 82 11.04 14.74 -6.23
N LEU A 83 10.36 13.71 -5.73
CA LEU A 83 9.35 12.93 -6.46
C LEU A 83 7.96 13.58 -6.44
N PHE A 84 7.80 14.70 -5.71
CA PHE A 84 6.56 15.49 -5.56
C PHE A 84 6.81 16.97 -5.87
N PRO A 85 7.27 17.32 -7.08
CA PRO A 85 7.72 18.69 -7.39
C PRO A 85 6.62 19.76 -7.26
N ASP A 86 5.35 19.38 -7.42
CA ASP A 86 4.20 20.29 -7.39
C ASP A 86 3.45 20.27 -6.05
N THR A 87 4.00 19.59 -5.03
CA THR A 87 3.36 19.45 -3.71
C THR A 87 4.15 20.24 -2.66
N ALA A 88 3.45 20.87 -1.72
CA ALA A 88 4.11 21.56 -0.62
C ALA A 88 4.98 20.58 0.18
N GLN A 89 6.23 20.96 0.43
CA GLN A 89 7.20 20.08 1.11
C GLN A 89 6.71 19.70 2.52
N ALA A 90 6.03 20.62 3.21
CA ALA A 90 5.47 20.36 4.54
C ALA A 90 4.44 19.22 4.54
N ASP A 91 3.65 19.09 3.47
CA ASP A 91 2.66 18.01 3.35
C ASP A 91 3.37 16.65 3.14
N VAL A 92 4.44 16.62 2.34
CA VAL A 92 5.27 15.43 2.16
C VAL A 92 5.91 15.02 3.48
N ASP A 93 6.47 15.99 4.21
CA ASP A 93 7.12 15.77 5.51
C ASP A 93 6.14 15.18 6.53
N ALA A 94 4.94 15.74 6.64
CA ALA A 94 3.93 15.26 7.57
C ALA A 94 3.55 13.80 7.30
N GLN A 95 3.41 13.41 6.03
CA GLN A 95 3.15 12.00 5.69
C GLN A 95 4.38 11.12 5.93
N PHE A 96 5.58 11.63 5.68
CA PHE A 96 6.81 10.89 5.95
C PHE A 96 7.01 10.64 7.45
N ASP A 97 6.71 11.63 8.29
CA ASP A 97 6.73 11.49 9.76
C ASP A 97 5.74 10.42 10.23
N ASP A 98 4.56 10.34 9.62
CA ASP A 98 3.60 9.25 9.87
C ASP A 98 4.17 7.87 9.49
N LEU A 99 4.91 7.75 8.39
CA LEU A 99 5.57 6.49 8.01
C LEU A 99 6.63 6.07 9.05
N VAL A 100 7.41 7.03 9.54
CA VAL A 100 8.40 6.80 10.60
C VAL A 100 7.69 6.43 11.91
N LEU A 101 6.65 7.17 12.30
CA LEU A 101 5.84 6.88 13.48
C LEU A 101 5.29 5.44 13.46
N LEU A 102 4.73 5.03 12.33
CA LEU A 102 4.17 3.69 12.13
C LEU A 102 5.22 2.58 11.96
N ALA A 103 6.52 2.91 12.04
CA ALA A 103 7.62 1.99 11.80
C ALA A 103 7.53 1.27 10.44
N LEU A 104 7.04 1.95 9.41
CA LEU A 104 7.08 1.53 8.01
C LEU A 104 8.39 1.93 7.34
N VAL A 105 8.97 3.04 7.80
CA VAL A 105 10.30 3.56 7.45
C VAL A 105 11.09 3.74 8.75
N TRP A 106 12.38 3.47 8.72
CA TRP A 106 13.27 3.54 9.88
C TRP A 106 14.66 4.04 9.47
N GLY A 107 15.42 4.55 10.41
CA GLY A 107 16.78 5.03 10.21
C GLY A 107 17.03 6.41 10.79
N GLU A 108 17.96 7.13 10.20
CA GLU A 108 18.35 8.49 10.55
C GLU A 108 18.06 9.45 9.38
N PRO A 109 18.01 10.78 9.61
CA PRO A 109 17.65 11.76 8.58
C PRO A 109 18.40 11.64 7.25
N ASP A 110 19.66 11.18 7.28
CA ASP A 110 20.48 11.01 6.09
C ASP A 110 20.58 9.55 5.60
N ALA A 111 19.85 8.62 6.24
CA ALA A 111 19.96 7.18 5.96
C ALA A 111 18.68 6.41 6.26
N TRP A 112 17.57 6.84 5.69
CA TRP A 112 16.26 6.18 5.82
C TRP A 112 16.17 4.89 4.99
N ARG A 113 15.36 3.95 5.47
CA ARG A 113 15.06 2.68 4.80
C ARG A 113 13.60 2.30 5.02
N PRO A 114 12.85 1.85 4.01
CA PRO A 114 11.57 1.20 4.23
C PRO A 114 11.79 -0.18 4.85
N THR A 115 10.82 -0.67 5.60
CA THR A 115 10.86 -2.06 6.07
C THR A 115 10.67 -3.03 4.89
N ILE A 116 11.20 -4.25 5.03
CA ILE A 116 11.04 -5.30 3.98
C ILE A 116 9.56 -5.54 3.70
N ALA A 117 8.73 -5.66 4.75
CA ALA A 117 7.30 -5.91 4.59
C ALA A 117 6.56 -4.74 3.91
N ALA A 118 6.93 -3.49 4.18
CA ALA A 118 6.37 -2.33 3.48
C ALA A 118 6.71 -2.38 1.98
N ARG A 119 7.96 -2.72 1.64
CA ARG A 119 8.40 -2.87 0.25
C ARG A 119 7.67 -4.02 -0.47
N GLU A 120 7.52 -5.17 0.18
CA GLU A 120 6.81 -6.31 -0.38
C GLU A 120 5.33 -5.99 -0.63
N THR A 121 4.70 -5.23 0.27
CA THR A 121 3.29 -4.82 0.14
C THR A 121 3.08 -3.83 -0.99
N VAL A 122 4.00 -2.86 -1.17
CA VAL A 122 3.97 -1.93 -2.32
C VAL A 122 4.15 -2.67 -3.65
N GLY A 123 4.89 -3.77 -3.63
CA GLY A 123 5.01 -4.69 -4.74
C GLY A 123 6.18 -4.39 -5.69
N ARG A 124 6.22 -5.16 -6.80
CA ARG A 124 7.36 -5.21 -7.69
C ARG A 124 7.61 -3.90 -8.47
N PHE A 125 6.55 -3.17 -8.77
CA PHE A 125 6.58 -1.97 -9.61
C PHE A 125 5.90 -0.80 -8.88
N PRO A 126 6.56 -0.24 -7.83
CA PRO A 126 6.01 0.86 -7.05
C PRO A 126 5.68 2.03 -7.95
N ALA A 127 4.50 2.61 -7.77
CA ALA A 127 3.95 3.70 -8.59
C ALA A 127 3.98 3.41 -10.12
N GLY A 128 3.97 2.14 -10.53
CA GLY A 128 4.10 1.75 -11.93
C GLY A 128 5.49 2.02 -12.53
N LEU A 129 6.54 2.03 -11.71
CA LEU A 129 7.91 2.20 -12.17
C LEU A 129 8.62 0.85 -12.31
N GLY A 130 9.34 0.67 -13.41
CA GLY A 130 10.17 -0.49 -13.66
C GLY A 130 11.42 -0.54 -12.76
N PRO A 131 12.28 -1.55 -12.94
CA PRO A 131 13.58 -1.62 -12.31
C PRO A 131 14.49 -0.50 -12.82
N THR A 132 15.57 -0.23 -12.08
CA THR A 132 16.57 0.80 -12.45
C THR A 132 17.38 0.36 -13.67
N LEU A 133 17.96 1.35 -14.36
CA LEU A 133 18.94 1.10 -15.42
C LEU A 133 20.16 0.31 -14.93
N ALA A 134 20.53 0.46 -13.66
CA ALA A 134 21.58 -0.35 -13.04
C ALA A 134 21.27 -1.86 -13.07
N VAL A 135 19.98 -2.24 -13.02
CA VAL A 135 19.53 -3.64 -13.06
C VAL A 135 19.36 -4.15 -14.49
N VAL A 136 18.76 -3.34 -15.38
CA VAL A 136 18.40 -3.81 -16.74
C VAL A 136 19.40 -3.36 -17.82
N GLY A 137 20.34 -2.49 -17.47
CA GLY A 137 21.31 -1.89 -18.39
C GLY A 137 20.70 -0.78 -19.27
N GLY A 138 21.55 -0.02 -19.95
CA GLY A 138 21.16 1.05 -20.88
C GLY A 138 22.04 2.29 -20.77
N GLY A 139 21.76 3.26 -21.65
CA GLY A 139 22.40 4.58 -21.66
C GLY A 139 21.87 5.51 -20.58
N THR A 140 22.16 6.82 -20.69
CA THR A 140 21.61 7.80 -19.77
C THR A 140 20.13 8.06 -20.04
N PRO A 141 19.32 8.37 -19.02
CA PRO A 141 17.88 8.65 -19.23
C PRO A 141 17.63 9.76 -20.25
N ALA A 142 18.47 10.81 -20.25
CA ALA A 142 18.34 11.93 -21.18
C ALA A 142 18.55 11.48 -22.64
N ASP A 143 19.59 10.69 -22.91
CA ASP A 143 19.88 10.18 -24.26
C ASP A 143 18.78 9.26 -24.74
N LEU A 144 18.26 8.39 -23.85
CA LEU A 144 17.17 7.47 -24.17
C LEU A 144 15.86 8.20 -24.48
N VAL A 145 15.57 9.28 -23.76
CA VAL A 145 14.39 10.11 -24.01
C VAL A 145 14.56 10.96 -25.27
N ALA A 146 15.74 11.52 -25.53
CA ALA A 146 16.01 12.27 -26.77
C ALA A 146 15.77 11.41 -28.04
N ALA A 147 15.99 10.10 -27.95
CA ALA A 147 15.65 9.19 -29.04
C ALA A 147 14.15 9.17 -29.38
N LEU A 148 13.26 9.61 -28.47
CA LEU A 148 11.82 9.68 -28.68
C LEU A 148 11.37 10.92 -29.46
N ASP A 149 12.23 11.92 -29.66
CA ASP A 149 11.90 13.13 -30.40
C ASP A 149 11.50 12.82 -31.86
N GLU A 150 12.13 11.80 -32.43
CA GLU A 150 11.84 11.31 -33.79
C GLU A 150 10.84 10.14 -33.83
N ALA A 151 10.22 9.81 -32.67
CA ALA A 151 9.34 8.66 -32.58
C ALA A 151 8.05 8.84 -33.37
N PRO A 152 7.61 7.81 -34.13
CA PRO A 152 6.27 7.77 -34.73
C PRO A 152 5.15 7.89 -33.68
N ALA A 153 3.97 8.36 -34.09
CA ALA A 153 2.82 8.53 -33.19
C ALA A 153 2.46 7.25 -32.42
N GLU A 154 2.45 6.10 -33.11
CA GLU A 154 2.16 4.80 -32.51
C GLU A 154 3.17 4.40 -31.42
N VAL A 155 4.44 4.78 -31.57
CA VAL A 155 5.48 4.56 -30.56
C VAL A 155 5.24 5.44 -29.34
N ARG A 156 4.87 6.71 -29.55
CA ARG A 156 4.58 7.64 -28.45
C ARG A 156 3.38 7.19 -27.61
N GLU A 157 2.33 6.65 -28.23
CA GLU A 157 1.19 6.07 -27.52
C GLU A 157 1.61 4.90 -26.62
N VAL A 158 2.46 4.01 -27.10
CA VAL A 158 2.99 2.90 -26.31
C VAL A 158 3.83 3.41 -25.15
N VAL A 159 4.70 4.37 -25.38
CA VAL A 159 5.53 4.98 -24.32
C VAL A 159 4.66 5.65 -23.26
N GLU A 160 3.67 6.44 -23.66
CA GLU A 160 2.73 7.11 -22.73
C GLU A 160 1.99 6.07 -21.85
N ALA A 161 1.52 4.99 -22.46
CA ALA A 161 0.85 3.90 -21.75
C ALA A 161 1.79 3.23 -20.71
N LEU A 162 3.04 2.95 -21.09
CA LEU A 162 4.03 2.33 -20.21
C LEU A 162 4.54 3.31 -19.12
N THR A 163 4.54 4.61 -19.44
CA THR A 163 5.00 5.65 -18.50
C THR A 163 4.08 5.77 -17.29
N TRP A 164 2.76 5.66 -17.45
CA TRP A 164 1.82 5.95 -16.38
C TRP A 164 1.03 4.75 -15.84
N ASN A 165 1.17 3.58 -16.47
CA ASN A 165 0.50 2.36 -16.04
C ASN A 165 1.52 1.28 -15.66
N ASN A 166 1.28 0.04 -16.11
CA ASN A 166 2.24 -1.05 -15.93
C ASN A 166 3.47 -0.80 -16.84
N PRO A 167 4.69 -0.77 -16.28
CA PRO A 167 5.90 -0.46 -17.03
C PRO A 167 6.33 -1.59 -17.97
N THR A 168 5.61 -2.71 -18.02
CA THR A 168 5.99 -3.90 -18.78
C THR A 168 5.11 -4.15 -19.98
N GLY A 169 5.72 -4.65 -21.08
CA GLY A 169 5.06 -5.14 -22.28
C GLY A 169 5.42 -6.60 -22.58
N ARG A 170 4.46 -7.37 -23.10
CA ARG A 170 4.72 -8.75 -23.53
C ARG A 170 5.19 -8.80 -24.97
N VAL A 171 6.24 -9.59 -25.24
CA VAL A 171 6.80 -9.83 -26.58
C VAL A 171 7.13 -11.31 -26.72
N ARG A 172 7.28 -11.78 -27.97
CA ARG A 172 7.62 -13.19 -28.22
C ARG A 172 9.07 -13.53 -27.83
N ASN A 173 10.00 -12.60 -28.07
CA ASN A 173 11.41 -12.75 -27.77
C ASN A 173 12.02 -11.38 -27.47
N ALA A 174 12.14 -11.05 -26.19
CA ALA A 174 12.69 -9.78 -25.74
C ALA A 174 14.23 -9.71 -25.91
N ASP A 175 14.90 -10.86 -25.87
CA ASP A 175 16.37 -10.93 -25.99
C ASP A 175 16.86 -10.84 -27.45
N ARG A 176 15.93 -10.73 -28.40
CA ARG A 176 16.29 -10.61 -29.83
C ARG A 176 17.02 -9.30 -30.06
N VAL A 177 18.15 -9.37 -30.73
CA VAL A 177 18.83 -8.14 -31.19
C VAL A 177 17.98 -7.52 -32.31
N VAL A 178 17.51 -6.30 -32.05
CA VAL A 178 16.76 -5.49 -33.01
C VAL A 178 17.59 -4.24 -33.30
N THR A 179 17.76 -3.95 -34.59
CA THR A 179 18.42 -2.71 -35.03
C THR A 179 17.36 -1.74 -35.56
N PRO A 180 17.66 -0.43 -35.64
CA PRO A 180 16.73 0.57 -36.18
C PRO A 180 16.20 0.19 -37.57
N GLU A 181 17.04 -0.46 -38.41
CA GLU A 181 16.69 -0.88 -39.81
C GLU A 181 15.77 -2.09 -39.82
N THR A 182 15.82 -2.93 -38.78
CA THR A 182 15.02 -4.19 -38.73
C THR A 182 13.76 -4.07 -37.90
N ALA A 183 13.57 -2.96 -37.17
CA ALA A 183 12.41 -2.69 -36.33
C ALA A 183 11.15 -2.50 -37.19
N LYS A 184 10.10 -3.30 -36.93
CA LYS A 184 8.82 -3.29 -37.65
C LYS A 184 7.62 -2.91 -36.81
N THR A 185 7.78 -2.95 -35.48
CA THR A 185 6.70 -2.67 -34.54
C THR A 185 7.13 -1.57 -33.56
N PRO A 186 6.19 -0.86 -32.91
CA PRO A 186 6.50 0.14 -31.91
C PRO A 186 7.42 -0.39 -30.80
N ILE A 187 7.19 -1.61 -30.31
CA ILE A 187 8.04 -2.23 -29.28
C ILE A 187 9.45 -2.50 -29.82
N GLU A 188 9.58 -2.98 -31.05
CA GLU A 188 10.89 -3.22 -31.67
C GLU A 188 11.64 -1.91 -31.91
N TRP A 189 10.92 -0.84 -32.26
CA TRP A 189 11.50 0.49 -32.40
C TRP A 189 12.11 0.99 -31.10
N LEU A 190 11.40 0.77 -29.97
CA LEU A 190 11.85 1.13 -28.63
C LEU A 190 13.02 0.25 -28.13
N LEU A 191 12.98 -1.04 -28.43
CA LEU A 191 14.10 -1.97 -28.12
C LEU A 191 15.36 -1.60 -28.90
N ALA A 192 15.25 -1.29 -30.19
CA ALA A 192 16.37 -0.92 -31.05
C ALA A 192 17.10 0.36 -30.57
N ARG A 193 16.40 1.22 -29.83
CA ARG A 193 16.92 2.47 -29.24
C ARG A 193 17.16 2.38 -27.73
N GLU A 194 17.07 1.18 -27.18
CA GLU A 194 17.29 0.88 -25.76
C GLU A 194 16.35 1.60 -24.78
N VAL A 195 15.28 2.26 -25.27
CA VAL A 195 14.26 2.90 -24.43
C VAL A 195 13.47 1.86 -23.64
N LEU A 196 13.21 0.68 -24.23
CA LEU A 196 12.75 -0.50 -23.50
C LEU A 196 13.89 -1.50 -23.36
N ARG A 197 13.90 -2.19 -22.22
CA ARG A 197 14.90 -3.21 -21.90
C ARG A 197 14.25 -4.58 -21.70
N PRO A 198 14.93 -5.67 -22.07
CA PRO A 198 14.48 -7.01 -21.70
C PRO A 198 14.47 -7.18 -20.18
N LEU A 199 13.35 -7.68 -19.64
CA LEU A 199 13.24 -8.09 -18.24
C LEU A 199 13.39 -9.62 -18.11
N ASP A 200 12.84 -10.33 -19.08
CA ASP A 200 12.97 -11.76 -19.31
C ASP A 200 12.72 -12.06 -20.80
N LYS A 201 12.72 -13.36 -21.20
CA LYS A 201 12.56 -13.77 -22.61
C LYS A 201 11.24 -13.31 -23.25
N GLY A 202 10.20 -13.09 -22.45
CA GLY A 202 8.84 -12.76 -22.93
C GLY A 202 8.38 -11.37 -22.52
N THR A 203 9.20 -10.60 -21.82
CA THR A 203 8.79 -9.34 -21.21
C THR A 203 9.83 -8.26 -21.43
N VAL A 204 9.39 -7.11 -21.88
CA VAL A 204 10.17 -5.86 -21.90
C VAL A 204 9.69 -4.92 -20.82
N VAL A 205 10.54 -4.00 -20.40
CA VAL A 205 10.22 -3.04 -19.34
C VAL A 205 10.76 -1.64 -19.68
N LEU A 206 10.01 -0.61 -19.30
CA LEU A 206 10.47 0.78 -19.29
C LEU A 206 11.28 1.00 -18.01
N PRO A 207 12.57 1.33 -18.09
CA PRO A 207 13.40 1.59 -16.92
C PRO A 207 12.88 2.76 -16.08
N ARG A 208 13.07 2.69 -14.77
CA ARG A 208 12.60 3.68 -13.78
C ARG A 208 13.02 5.10 -14.11
N GLU A 209 14.29 5.30 -14.40
CA GLU A 209 14.86 6.61 -14.62
C GLU A 209 14.33 7.23 -15.92
N VAL A 210 14.10 6.42 -16.95
CA VAL A 210 13.46 6.86 -18.20
C VAL A 210 12.01 7.26 -17.94
N ALA A 211 11.26 6.42 -17.21
CA ALA A 211 9.88 6.73 -16.85
C ALA A 211 9.79 8.01 -16.00
N LEU A 212 10.64 8.19 -14.98
CA LEU A 212 10.67 9.40 -14.17
C LEU A 212 11.03 10.64 -14.98
N HIS A 213 11.97 10.54 -15.91
CA HIS A 213 12.31 11.64 -16.82
C HIS A 213 11.10 12.04 -17.67
N LEU A 214 10.41 11.06 -18.27
CA LEU A 214 9.19 11.29 -19.06
C LEU A 214 8.04 11.87 -18.23
N ARG A 215 7.95 11.53 -16.94
CA ARG A 215 6.99 12.09 -15.98
C ARG A 215 7.39 13.50 -15.47
N GLY A 216 8.53 14.05 -15.90
CA GLY A 216 9.05 15.32 -15.37
C GLY A 216 9.43 15.25 -13.88
N GLY A 217 9.95 14.11 -13.44
CA GLY A 217 10.32 13.85 -12.04
C GLY A 217 9.16 13.47 -11.12
N ARG A 218 7.92 13.47 -11.60
CA ARG A 218 6.74 13.13 -10.78
C ARG A 218 6.60 11.63 -10.58
N LEU A 219 6.37 11.23 -9.34
CA LEU A 219 6.06 9.83 -9.06
C LEU A 219 4.64 9.45 -9.52
N HIS A 220 3.67 10.31 -9.25
CA HIS A 220 2.26 10.11 -9.57
C HIS A 220 1.74 11.21 -10.50
N ARG A 221 0.77 10.86 -11.35
CA ARG A 221 0.10 11.81 -12.25
C ARG A 221 -0.72 12.83 -11.47
N THR A 222 -1.37 12.38 -10.41
CA THR A 222 -2.20 13.20 -9.52
C THR A 222 -1.85 12.93 -8.07
N VAL A 223 -1.68 14.01 -7.31
CA VAL A 223 -1.50 13.98 -5.87
C VAL A 223 -2.64 14.78 -5.24
N THR A 224 -3.30 14.21 -4.25
CA THR A 224 -4.36 14.87 -3.48
C THR A 224 -3.98 14.78 -2.01
N THR A 225 -3.57 15.90 -1.44
CA THR A 225 -3.09 15.98 -0.05
C THR A 225 -4.24 15.98 0.95
N GLU A 226 -5.40 16.50 0.55
CA GLU A 226 -6.59 16.56 1.38
C GLU A 226 -7.51 15.36 1.12
N PRO A 227 -8.16 14.81 2.16
CA PRO A 227 -9.22 13.83 1.97
C PRO A 227 -10.37 14.44 1.16
N PRO A 228 -11.06 13.66 0.30
CA PRO A 228 -12.23 14.16 -0.39
C PRO A 228 -13.29 14.56 0.63
N ALA A 229 -13.90 15.75 0.43
CA ALA A 229 -15.04 16.16 1.24
C ALA A 229 -16.20 15.19 0.99
N PRO A 230 -16.76 14.55 2.03
CA PRO A 230 -17.92 13.69 1.86
C PRO A 230 -19.15 14.54 1.47
N ASP A 231 -19.97 14.00 0.59
CA ASP A 231 -21.30 14.58 0.33
C ASP A 231 -22.20 14.22 1.53
N LEU A 232 -22.40 15.21 2.41
CA LEU A 232 -23.13 15.04 3.65
C LEU A 232 -24.60 15.36 3.44
N HIS A 233 -25.45 14.35 3.63
CA HIS A 233 -26.89 14.53 3.75
C HIS A 233 -27.25 14.76 5.23
N HIS A 234 -27.82 15.93 5.51
CA HIS A 234 -28.31 16.24 6.85
C HIS A 234 -29.70 15.59 7.05
N HIS A 235 -29.80 14.74 8.03
CA HIS A 235 -31.07 14.18 8.49
C HIS A 235 -31.53 14.90 9.76
N ASP A 236 -32.87 14.98 9.97
CA ASP A 236 -33.42 15.47 11.23
C ASP A 236 -32.95 14.57 12.39
N PRO A 237 -32.22 15.11 13.39
CA PRO A 237 -31.73 14.32 14.51
C PRO A 237 -32.83 13.53 15.24
N VAL A 238 -34.04 14.11 15.39
CA VAL A 238 -35.18 13.45 16.05
C VAL A 238 -35.63 12.20 15.28
N VAL A 239 -35.61 12.28 13.92
CA VAL A 239 -35.96 11.13 13.08
C VAL A 239 -34.87 10.05 13.18
N VAL A 240 -33.59 10.46 13.16
CA VAL A 240 -32.45 9.54 13.30
C VAL A 240 -32.50 8.83 14.66
N ASP A 241 -32.69 9.57 15.76
CA ASP A 241 -32.75 9.00 17.10
C ASP A 241 -33.91 8.01 17.25
N ARG A 242 -35.07 8.34 16.68
CA ARG A 242 -36.23 7.44 16.74
C ARG A 242 -35.97 6.13 15.97
N LEU A 243 -35.43 6.22 14.77
CA LEU A 243 -35.09 5.04 13.98
C LEU A 243 -33.98 4.23 14.64
N ALA A 244 -32.94 4.89 15.13
CA ALA A 244 -31.82 4.26 15.82
C ALA A 244 -32.27 3.54 17.09
N THR A 245 -33.19 4.13 17.89
CA THR A 245 -33.75 3.50 19.10
C THR A 245 -34.47 2.21 18.73
N GLY A 246 -35.34 2.22 17.70
CA GLY A 246 -36.05 1.03 17.26
C GLY A 246 -35.10 -0.09 16.81
N THR A 247 -34.06 0.27 16.03
CA THR A 247 -33.05 -0.70 15.57
C THR A 247 -32.18 -1.22 16.73
N ALA A 248 -31.83 -0.36 17.69
CA ALA A 248 -31.08 -0.78 18.87
C ALA A 248 -31.86 -1.77 19.74
N ASP A 249 -33.14 -1.50 20.00
CA ASP A 249 -34.02 -2.44 20.73
C ASP A 249 -34.12 -3.78 20.02
N GLU A 250 -34.19 -3.78 18.70
CA GLU A 250 -34.25 -4.99 17.91
C GLU A 250 -32.94 -5.81 18.02
N VAL A 251 -31.77 -5.14 17.91
CA VAL A 251 -30.45 -5.78 18.08
C VAL A 251 -30.32 -6.37 19.47
N VAL A 252 -30.69 -5.63 20.53
CA VAL A 252 -30.64 -6.12 21.92
C VAL A 252 -31.51 -7.37 22.09
N ARG A 253 -32.70 -7.39 21.51
CA ARG A 253 -33.59 -8.55 21.54
C ARG A 253 -32.97 -9.73 20.78
N HIS A 254 -32.38 -9.52 19.61
CA HIS A 254 -31.69 -10.57 18.84
C HIS A 254 -30.53 -11.18 19.63
N VAL A 255 -29.68 -10.31 20.25
CA VAL A 255 -28.61 -10.77 21.14
C VAL A 255 -29.13 -11.60 22.29
N GLY A 256 -30.20 -11.14 22.97
CA GLY A 256 -30.87 -11.89 24.07
C GLY A 256 -31.33 -13.25 23.60
N THR A 257 -32.10 -13.32 22.50
CA THR A 257 -32.60 -14.57 21.92
C THR A 257 -31.49 -15.56 21.58
N LEU A 258 -30.39 -15.04 21.00
CA LEU A 258 -29.22 -15.85 20.63
C LEU A 258 -28.50 -16.41 21.86
N LEU A 259 -28.27 -15.59 22.87
CA LEU A 259 -27.62 -15.98 24.13
C LEU A 259 -28.46 -17.00 24.92
N GLU A 260 -29.77 -16.80 25.02
CA GLU A 260 -30.66 -17.75 25.65
C GLU A 260 -30.64 -19.13 24.97
N ARG A 261 -30.71 -19.14 23.62
CA ARG A 261 -30.66 -20.38 22.84
C ARG A 261 -29.32 -21.09 22.97
N TRP A 262 -28.24 -20.36 22.88
CA TRP A 262 -26.88 -20.90 22.96
C TRP A 262 -26.45 -21.27 24.38
N GLY A 263 -27.06 -20.65 25.40
CA GLY A 263 -26.90 -21.07 26.79
C GLY A 263 -27.44 -22.47 27.05
N VAL A 264 -28.51 -22.87 26.33
CA VAL A 264 -29.11 -24.22 26.43
C VAL A 264 -28.44 -25.20 25.45
N ALA A 265 -28.20 -24.77 24.23
CA ALA A 265 -27.65 -25.60 23.16
C ALA A 265 -26.57 -24.82 22.39
N PRO A 266 -25.31 -24.83 22.87
CA PRO A 266 -24.26 -24.10 22.24
C PRO A 266 -23.97 -24.61 20.82
N PRO A 267 -23.61 -23.71 19.87
CA PRO A 267 -23.31 -24.10 18.49
C PRO A 267 -21.96 -24.82 18.40
N ALA A 268 -21.79 -25.64 17.36
CA ALA A 268 -20.53 -26.29 17.08
C ALA A 268 -19.52 -25.27 16.55
N VAL A 269 -18.32 -25.29 17.13
CA VAL A 269 -17.19 -24.45 16.72
C VAL A 269 -16.25 -25.22 15.80
N LEU A 270 -15.78 -24.57 14.73
CA LEU A 270 -14.79 -25.15 13.81
C LEU A 270 -13.44 -25.35 14.51
N ARG A 271 -12.66 -26.34 14.09
CA ARG A 271 -11.29 -26.56 14.59
C ARG A 271 -10.36 -25.37 14.35
N SER A 272 -10.62 -24.61 13.29
CA SER A 272 -9.90 -23.36 12.95
C SER A 272 -10.37 -22.16 13.75
N GLY A 273 -11.34 -22.31 14.64
CA GLY A 273 -12.04 -21.22 15.32
C GLY A 273 -13.23 -20.69 14.51
N GLY A 274 -14.19 -20.06 15.21
CA GLY A 274 -15.39 -19.47 14.60
C GLY A 274 -16.51 -20.49 14.32
N LEU A 275 -17.61 -19.99 13.74
CA LEU A 275 -18.81 -20.79 13.43
C LEU A 275 -18.80 -21.26 11.98
N GLY A 276 -19.36 -22.46 11.75
CA GLY A 276 -19.58 -22.96 10.39
C GLY A 276 -20.78 -22.29 9.72
N VAL A 277 -20.82 -22.34 8.38
CA VAL A 277 -21.92 -21.78 7.58
C VAL A 277 -23.29 -22.33 7.99
N ARG A 278 -23.35 -23.61 8.41
CA ARG A 278 -24.58 -24.24 8.89
C ARG A 278 -25.09 -23.57 10.17
N GLU A 279 -24.20 -23.29 11.12
CA GLU A 279 -24.57 -22.66 12.39
C GLU A 279 -24.98 -21.19 12.18
N LEU A 280 -24.30 -20.48 11.26
CA LEU A 280 -24.69 -19.14 10.87
C LEU A 280 -26.11 -19.10 10.27
N ARG A 281 -26.46 -20.03 9.37
CA ARG A 281 -27.80 -20.15 8.79
C ARG A 281 -28.87 -20.51 9.85
N SER A 282 -28.51 -21.35 10.78
CA SER A 282 -29.39 -21.69 11.90
C SER A 282 -29.67 -20.46 12.77
N ALA A 283 -28.65 -19.63 13.04
CA ALA A 283 -28.82 -18.37 13.76
C ALA A 283 -29.67 -17.37 12.97
N ALA A 284 -29.45 -17.21 11.67
CA ALA A 284 -30.22 -16.34 10.80
C ALA A 284 -31.71 -16.74 10.80
N THR A 285 -32.00 -18.04 10.71
CA THR A 285 -33.38 -18.57 10.80
C THR A 285 -33.99 -18.34 12.19
N LEU A 286 -33.22 -18.53 13.26
CA LEU A 286 -33.69 -18.31 14.64
C LEU A 286 -34.07 -16.84 14.89
N LEU A 287 -33.29 -15.91 14.34
CA LEU A 287 -33.48 -14.48 14.52
C LEU A 287 -34.44 -13.86 13.49
N ASP A 288 -34.85 -14.62 12.47
CA ASP A 288 -35.66 -14.15 11.33
C ASP A 288 -34.99 -12.96 10.60
N VAL A 289 -33.66 -13.08 10.33
CA VAL A 289 -32.87 -12.07 9.65
C VAL A 289 -32.00 -12.71 8.56
N ASP A 290 -31.43 -11.88 7.68
CA ASP A 290 -30.45 -12.32 6.68
C ASP A 290 -29.12 -12.76 7.31
N GLU A 291 -28.40 -13.69 6.64
CA GLU A 291 -27.09 -14.19 7.11
C GLU A 291 -26.08 -13.07 7.49
N PRO A 292 -25.94 -11.94 6.75
CA PRO A 292 -25.06 -10.85 7.15
C PRO A 292 -25.47 -10.19 8.48
N ILE A 293 -26.77 -10.00 8.70
CA ILE A 293 -27.27 -9.43 9.96
C ILE A 293 -27.05 -10.41 11.12
N ALA A 294 -27.32 -11.70 10.92
CA ALA A 294 -27.04 -12.74 11.91
C ALA A 294 -25.54 -12.78 12.26
N ALA A 295 -24.64 -12.66 11.26
CA ALA A 295 -23.20 -12.60 11.49
C ALA A 295 -22.82 -11.38 12.35
N LEU A 296 -23.38 -10.21 12.09
CA LEU A 296 -23.16 -9.00 12.88
C LEU A 296 -23.62 -9.19 14.33
N VAL A 297 -24.84 -9.73 14.54
CA VAL A 297 -25.37 -10.00 15.90
C VAL A 297 -24.44 -10.96 16.65
N ILE A 298 -23.93 -12.02 15.98
CA ILE A 298 -22.99 -12.98 16.57
C ILE A 298 -21.69 -12.30 16.98
N GLU A 299 -21.13 -11.43 16.17
CA GLU A 299 -19.91 -10.70 16.52
C GLU A 299 -20.13 -9.74 17.71
N LEU A 300 -21.30 -9.09 17.79
CA LEU A 300 -21.67 -8.24 18.92
C LEU A 300 -21.79 -9.02 20.25
N THR A 301 -22.13 -10.31 20.21
CA THR A 301 -22.19 -11.14 21.44
C THR A 301 -20.83 -11.50 22.02
N LYS A 302 -19.72 -11.23 21.30
CA LYS A 302 -18.36 -11.46 21.77
C LYS A 302 -17.74 -10.27 22.52
N ALA A 303 -18.34 -9.10 22.36
CA ALA A 303 -17.90 -7.86 23.01
C ALA A 303 -18.35 -7.80 24.46
#